data_d1be57f3fe31334126ac410cbc5c0c81
#
_entry.id   d1be57f3fe31334126ac410cbc5c0c81
#
_cell.length_a   1.000
_cell.length_b   1.000
_cell.length_c   1.000
_cell.angle_alpha   90.00
_cell.angle_beta   90.00
_cell.angle_gamma   90.00
#
_symmetry.space_group_name_H-M   'P 1'
#
loop_
_entity.id
_entity.type
_entity.pdbx_description
1 polymer ?
#
loop_
_entity_poly.entity_id
_entity_poly.type
_entity_poly.pdbx_seq_one_letter_code
_entity_poly.pdbx_strand_id
1 'polypeptide(L)'
;MKKSAQTRLIHGDYAPPQGFAALPTAIHHASTVLFRDVAAMRSGEWKEKNGYTYGLHGTPTTFTLEARLAEIEGGTFCLLAPSGLAAIAMVDFALLTTGDDVLLPDNVYNPNRELGNWLARDFGISARYYDPLVGAAIAELILPNTKLIWTEAPGSVSMEVPDLPAICKAAHDRGVLVALDNTWSAGLALRGFDLGVDIIMQALTKYQSGGSDVLMGALITRERALNDRLALAHMRLGMGVSPDDAYLVMRGLPSMKLRFEAHDAGARTVAAWLKARPEIARVLHPAFADCPGHQIWKRDFNGAGGLFSVQFDAQYSEAQTDRFVDRLALFGLGYSWGGANSRVMPYRIQGMRRGWTDGGMLVRFNIGLEDTADLIADIEQALAVL
;
A
#
# COMPACT_ATOMS: atom_id res chain seq x y z
N MET A 1 29.19 -4.54 -3.16
CA MET A 1 28.90 -3.11 -2.90
C MET A 1 27.41 -2.96 -2.63
N LYS A 2 27.01 -2.34 -1.51
CA LYS A 2 25.57 -2.12 -1.18
C LYS A 2 25.03 -1.01 -2.08
N LYS A 3 24.12 -1.37 -2.99
CA LYS A 3 23.50 -0.40 -3.93
C LYS A 3 22.53 0.52 -3.17
N SER A 4 22.47 1.80 -3.54
CA SER A 4 21.44 2.75 -3.08
C SER A 4 20.05 2.35 -3.58
N ALA A 5 18.99 2.91 -2.98
CA ALA A 5 17.60 2.65 -3.42
C ALA A 5 17.41 2.98 -4.91
N GLN A 6 17.92 4.15 -5.37
CA GLN A 6 17.84 4.55 -6.78
C GLN A 6 18.53 3.55 -7.70
N THR A 7 19.73 3.08 -7.34
CA THR A 7 20.48 2.11 -8.16
C THR A 7 19.75 0.79 -8.27
N ARG A 8 19.11 0.32 -7.16
CA ARG A 8 18.31 -0.92 -7.17
C ARG A 8 17.08 -0.83 -8.07
N LEU A 9 16.43 0.33 -8.13
CA LEU A 9 15.29 0.55 -9.03
C LEU A 9 15.67 0.46 -10.52
N ILE A 10 16.93 0.70 -10.86
CA ILE A 10 17.43 0.67 -12.25
C ILE A 10 18.06 -0.69 -12.58
N HIS A 11 18.91 -1.21 -11.70
CA HIS A 11 19.71 -2.43 -11.92
C HIS A 11 19.11 -3.61 -11.17
N GLY A 12 18.18 -4.32 -11.81
CA GLY A 12 17.67 -5.62 -11.32
C GLY A 12 18.47 -6.79 -11.88
N ASP A 13 18.31 -7.95 -11.27
CA ASP A 13 18.96 -9.20 -11.70
C ASP A 13 18.14 -9.85 -12.84
N TYR A 14 18.23 -9.28 -14.03
CA TYR A 14 17.66 -9.86 -15.25
C TYR A 14 18.77 -10.42 -16.13
N ALA A 15 18.67 -11.68 -16.50
CA ALA A 15 19.57 -12.33 -17.47
C ALA A 15 18.86 -12.40 -18.84
N PRO A 16 19.26 -11.58 -19.81
CA PRO A 16 18.69 -11.62 -21.15
C PRO A 16 19.04 -12.95 -21.86
N PRO A 17 18.25 -13.36 -22.87
CA PRO A 17 18.58 -14.51 -23.71
C PRO A 17 19.94 -14.37 -24.37
N GLN A 18 20.60 -15.51 -24.60
CA GLN A 18 21.90 -15.53 -25.26
C GLN A 18 21.83 -14.89 -26.66
N GLY A 19 22.72 -13.97 -26.94
CA GLY A 19 22.78 -13.25 -28.23
C GLY A 19 21.80 -12.08 -28.37
N PHE A 20 21.00 -11.79 -27.33
CA PHE A 20 20.08 -10.64 -27.34
C PHE A 20 20.07 -9.92 -25.98
N ALA A 21 21.08 -9.10 -25.74
CA ALA A 21 21.27 -8.38 -24.47
C ALA A 21 20.44 -7.06 -24.44
N ALA A 22 19.12 -7.17 -24.58
CA ALA A 22 18.23 -6.02 -24.40
C ALA A 22 18.10 -5.65 -22.91
N LEU A 23 18.04 -4.34 -22.61
CA LEU A 23 17.87 -3.86 -21.22
C LEU A 23 16.49 -4.18 -20.64
N PRO A 24 15.35 -4.02 -21.39
CA PRO A 24 14.04 -4.37 -20.85
C PRO A 24 13.88 -5.90 -20.74
N THR A 25 13.21 -6.33 -19.67
CA THR A 25 12.78 -7.73 -19.50
C THR A 25 11.79 -8.10 -20.60
N ALA A 26 11.91 -9.31 -21.16
CA ALA A 26 10.93 -9.82 -22.11
C ALA A 26 9.59 -10.14 -21.42
N ILE A 27 8.49 -10.05 -22.18
CA ILE A 27 7.17 -10.47 -21.70
C ILE A 27 6.98 -11.94 -22.08
N HIS A 28 6.78 -12.78 -21.06
CA HIS A 28 6.54 -14.21 -21.24
C HIS A 28 5.12 -14.55 -20.78
N HIS A 29 4.27 -14.95 -21.70
CA HIS A 29 2.95 -15.48 -21.43
C HIS A 29 3.01 -16.99 -21.26
N ALA A 30 2.30 -17.54 -20.28
CA ALA A 30 2.14 -18.98 -20.14
C ALA A 30 0.85 -19.31 -19.40
N SER A 31 0.19 -20.39 -19.83
CA SER A 31 -0.66 -21.20 -18.98
C SER A 31 0.02 -22.55 -18.74
N THR A 32 0.18 -23.35 -19.78
CA THR A 32 0.91 -24.62 -19.73
C THR A 32 2.41 -24.39 -19.91
N VAL A 33 3.20 -25.03 -19.04
CA VAL A 33 4.66 -25.12 -19.16
C VAL A 33 5.02 -26.58 -19.34
N LEU A 34 5.84 -26.89 -20.34
CA LEU A 34 6.24 -28.26 -20.63
C LEU A 34 7.43 -28.71 -19.77
N PHE A 35 7.33 -29.89 -19.22
CA PHE A 35 8.43 -30.56 -18.54
C PHE A 35 9.24 -31.39 -19.54
N ARG A 36 10.54 -31.49 -19.33
CA ARG A 36 11.42 -32.31 -20.18
C ARG A 36 11.05 -33.78 -20.18
N ASP A 37 10.66 -34.30 -19.02
CA ASP A 37 10.29 -35.69 -18.78
C ASP A 37 9.45 -35.85 -17.51
N VAL A 38 8.91 -37.05 -17.27
CA VAL A 38 8.07 -37.36 -16.08
C VAL A 38 8.83 -37.20 -14.78
N ALA A 39 10.15 -37.49 -14.78
CA ALA A 39 10.97 -37.32 -13.58
C ALA A 39 11.08 -35.85 -13.21
N ALA A 40 11.30 -34.96 -14.19
CA ALA A 40 11.31 -33.52 -14.00
C ALA A 40 9.94 -33.00 -13.50
N MET A 41 8.83 -33.51 -14.06
CA MET A 41 7.49 -33.16 -13.58
C MET A 41 7.29 -33.56 -12.11
N ARG A 42 7.68 -34.75 -11.71
CA ARG A 42 7.50 -35.27 -10.34
C ARG A 42 8.44 -34.59 -9.32
N SER A 43 9.61 -34.11 -9.74
CA SER A 43 10.56 -33.37 -8.90
C SER A 43 10.29 -31.87 -8.83
N GLY A 44 9.37 -31.33 -9.65
CA GLY A 44 9.08 -29.91 -9.73
C GLY A 44 8.45 -29.38 -8.43
N GLU A 45 9.23 -28.61 -7.67
CA GLU A 45 8.76 -27.88 -6.49
C GLU A 45 8.33 -26.48 -6.91
N TRP A 46 7.03 -26.29 -7.10
CA TRP A 46 6.46 -25.05 -7.61
C TRP A 46 6.62 -23.83 -6.68
N LYS A 47 6.87 -24.05 -5.37
CA LYS A 47 7.10 -22.98 -4.41
C LYS A 47 8.52 -22.41 -4.45
N GLU A 48 9.49 -23.17 -4.97
CA GLU A 48 10.91 -22.79 -4.95
C GLU A 48 11.29 -21.72 -5.95
N LYS A 49 10.44 -21.43 -6.95
CA LYS A 49 10.71 -20.48 -8.05
C LYS A 49 12.07 -20.72 -8.76
N ASN A 50 12.61 -21.92 -8.64
CA ASN A 50 13.82 -22.37 -9.34
C ASN A 50 13.53 -23.03 -10.69
N GLY A 51 12.26 -23.08 -11.07
CA GLY A 51 11.75 -23.61 -12.31
C GLY A 51 10.33 -23.13 -12.59
N TYR A 52 9.81 -23.49 -13.73
CA TYR A 52 8.46 -23.12 -14.17
C TYR A 52 7.60 -24.37 -14.28
N THR A 53 6.42 -24.36 -13.68
CA THR A 53 5.52 -25.53 -13.64
C THR A 53 4.17 -25.25 -14.30
N TYR A 54 3.64 -24.07 -14.09
CA TYR A 54 2.37 -23.61 -14.65
C TYR A 54 2.29 -22.06 -14.56
N GLY A 55 1.62 -21.42 -15.51
CA GLY A 55 1.56 -19.97 -15.60
C GLY A 55 1.00 -19.27 -14.36
N LEU A 56 0.08 -19.91 -13.61
CA LEU A 56 -0.42 -19.39 -12.33
C LEU A 56 0.70 -19.22 -11.30
N HIS A 57 1.67 -20.12 -11.28
CA HIS A 57 2.77 -20.09 -10.31
C HIS A 57 3.83 -19.03 -10.67
N GLY A 58 3.84 -18.58 -11.92
CA GLY A 58 4.67 -17.51 -12.42
C GLY A 58 5.34 -17.80 -13.76
N THR A 59 5.87 -16.75 -14.35
CA THR A 59 6.63 -16.73 -15.59
C THR A 59 7.96 -16.01 -15.36
N PRO A 60 8.93 -16.04 -16.30
CA PRO A 60 10.15 -15.22 -16.16
C PRO A 60 9.86 -13.74 -15.90
N THR A 61 8.79 -13.19 -16.49
CA THR A 61 8.37 -11.78 -16.31
C THR A 61 7.91 -11.51 -14.89
N THR A 62 6.98 -12.33 -14.36
CA THR A 62 6.43 -12.13 -13.02
C THR A 62 7.48 -12.40 -11.94
N PHE A 63 8.32 -13.43 -12.08
CA PHE A 63 9.41 -13.71 -11.15
C PHE A 63 10.45 -12.58 -11.10
N THR A 64 10.74 -11.95 -12.25
CA THR A 64 11.63 -10.77 -12.28
C THR A 64 11.04 -9.61 -11.50
N LEU A 65 9.73 -9.33 -11.65
CA LEU A 65 9.06 -8.28 -10.89
C LEU A 65 9.08 -8.60 -9.39
N GLU A 66 8.73 -9.84 -9.00
CA GLU A 66 8.71 -10.27 -7.60
C GLU A 66 10.08 -10.12 -6.93
N ALA A 67 11.17 -10.51 -7.61
CA ALA A 67 12.52 -10.35 -7.09
C ALA A 67 12.88 -8.87 -6.86
N ARG A 68 12.50 -7.99 -7.79
CA ARG A 68 12.72 -6.53 -7.65
C ARG A 68 11.93 -5.93 -6.49
N LEU A 69 10.67 -6.31 -6.32
CA LEU A 69 9.82 -5.83 -5.22
C LEU A 69 10.35 -6.31 -3.86
N ALA A 70 10.77 -7.57 -3.77
CA ALA A 70 11.41 -8.09 -2.56
C ALA A 70 12.66 -7.28 -2.20
N GLU A 71 13.53 -6.95 -3.18
CA GLU A 71 14.72 -6.12 -2.95
C GLU A 71 14.38 -4.70 -2.50
N ILE A 72 13.36 -4.06 -3.11
CA ILE A 72 12.92 -2.71 -2.75
C ILE A 72 12.48 -2.65 -1.30
N GLU A 73 11.62 -3.57 -0.87
CA GLU A 73 11.12 -3.64 0.52
C GLU A 73 12.16 -4.19 1.51
N GLY A 74 13.20 -4.86 1.02
CA GLY A 74 14.19 -5.54 1.86
C GLY A 74 13.69 -6.88 2.41
N GLY A 75 12.77 -7.52 1.68
CA GLY A 75 12.31 -8.88 1.92
C GLY A 75 13.13 -9.94 1.18
N THR A 76 12.75 -11.20 1.35
CA THR A 76 13.37 -12.35 0.69
C THR A 76 12.45 -12.95 -0.38
N PHE A 77 11.15 -12.98 -0.09
CA PHE A 77 10.11 -13.59 -0.92
C PHE A 77 9.07 -12.55 -1.30
N CYS A 78 8.54 -12.68 -2.51
CA CYS A 78 7.43 -11.86 -2.99
C CYS A 78 6.45 -12.74 -3.76
N LEU A 79 5.15 -12.43 -3.64
CA LEU A 79 4.06 -13.02 -4.41
C LEU A 79 3.21 -11.88 -4.97
N LEU A 80 2.87 -11.95 -6.25
CA LEU A 80 1.96 -11.00 -6.88
C LEU A 80 0.50 -11.42 -6.67
N ALA A 81 -0.40 -10.45 -6.72
CA ALA A 81 -1.85 -10.65 -6.65
C ALA A 81 -2.56 -9.70 -7.63
N PRO A 82 -3.78 -10.04 -8.10
CA PRO A 82 -4.51 -9.25 -9.10
C PRO A 82 -4.87 -7.81 -8.66
N SER A 83 -4.82 -7.53 -7.36
CA SER A 83 -5.05 -6.19 -6.80
C SER A 83 -4.49 -6.10 -5.38
N GLY A 84 -4.39 -4.88 -4.83
CA GLY A 84 -4.04 -4.70 -3.41
C GLY A 84 -5.02 -5.40 -2.48
N LEU A 85 -6.34 -5.32 -2.73
CA LEU A 85 -7.34 -6.02 -1.93
C LEU A 85 -7.21 -7.54 -2.04
N ALA A 86 -6.89 -8.08 -3.22
CA ALA A 86 -6.62 -9.50 -3.40
C ALA A 86 -5.39 -9.95 -2.59
N ALA A 87 -4.35 -9.11 -2.50
CA ALA A 87 -3.19 -9.38 -1.66
C ALA A 87 -3.57 -9.41 -0.16
N ILE A 88 -4.41 -8.47 0.31
CA ILE A 88 -4.93 -8.47 1.68
C ILE A 88 -5.73 -9.76 1.94
N ALA A 89 -6.69 -10.09 1.09
CA ALA A 89 -7.50 -11.31 1.22
C ALA A 89 -6.62 -12.58 1.23
N MET A 90 -5.55 -12.60 0.44
CA MET A 90 -4.62 -13.72 0.40
C MET A 90 -3.91 -13.92 1.76
N VAL A 91 -3.55 -12.84 2.47
CA VAL A 91 -2.99 -12.92 3.83
C VAL A 91 -4.02 -13.49 4.80
N ASP A 92 -5.25 -12.95 4.78
CA ASP A 92 -6.30 -13.37 5.69
C ASP A 92 -6.64 -14.86 5.49
N PHE A 93 -6.85 -15.31 4.26
CA PHE A 93 -7.15 -16.73 3.97
C PHE A 93 -5.94 -17.67 4.15
N ALA A 94 -4.72 -17.16 4.15
CA ALA A 94 -3.54 -17.95 4.47
C ALA A 94 -3.36 -18.17 5.97
N LEU A 95 -3.77 -17.18 6.79
CA LEU A 95 -3.40 -17.12 8.20
C LEU A 95 -4.56 -17.36 9.17
N LEU A 96 -5.80 -17.15 8.74
CA LEU A 96 -6.99 -17.20 9.58
C LEU A 96 -7.88 -18.39 9.23
N THR A 97 -8.52 -18.94 10.24
CA THR A 97 -9.56 -19.98 10.14
C THR A 97 -10.75 -19.63 11.04
N THR A 98 -11.87 -20.33 10.86
CA THR A 98 -13.05 -20.15 11.72
C THR A 98 -12.68 -20.23 13.21
N GLY A 99 -13.09 -19.25 13.98
CA GLY A 99 -12.79 -19.09 15.40
C GLY A 99 -11.55 -18.23 15.70
N ASP A 100 -10.74 -17.89 14.71
CA ASP A 100 -9.63 -16.96 14.87
C ASP A 100 -10.11 -15.50 14.94
N ASP A 101 -9.22 -14.62 15.42
CA ASP A 101 -9.43 -13.19 15.56
C ASP A 101 -8.33 -12.40 14.84
N VAL A 102 -8.74 -11.34 14.18
CA VAL A 102 -7.84 -10.35 13.52
C VAL A 102 -8.11 -8.94 14.04
N LEU A 103 -7.05 -8.19 14.30
CA LEU A 103 -7.11 -6.79 14.67
C LEU A 103 -6.82 -5.91 13.46
N LEU A 104 -7.67 -4.91 13.21
CA LEU A 104 -7.57 -3.95 12.12
C LEU A 104 -7.51 -2.54 12.70
N PRO A 105 -6.66 -1.61 12.18
CA PRO A 105 -6.72 -0.22 12.65
C PRO A 105 -8.04 0.43 12.23
N ASP A 106 -8.58 1.29 13.08
CA ASP A 106 -9.89 1.89 12.84
C ASP A 106 -9.90 2.92 11.69
N ASN A 107 -8.74 3.25 11.14
CA ASN A 107 -8.56 4.03 9.92
C ASN A 107 -8.02 3.21 8.74
N VAL A 108 -8.20 1.90 8.77
CA VAL A 108 -7.76 1.00 7.71
C VAL A 108 -8.45 1.33 6.38
N TYR A 109 -7.77 1.06 5.28
CA TYR A 109 -8.34 1.09 3.92
C TYR A 109 -9.73 0.45 3.89
N ASN A 110 -10.76 1.23 3.46
CA ASN A 110 -12.15 0.82 3.63
C ASN A 110 -12.49 -0.55 3.04
N PRO A 111 -11.99 -0.95 1.85
CA PRO A 111 -12.21 -2.31 1.36
C PRO A 111 -11.62 -3.42 2.24
N ASN A 112 -10.55 -3.17 3.00
CA ASN A 112 -10.06 -4.11 4.00
C ASN A 112 -11.02 -4.19 5.21
N ARG A 113 -11.62 -3.06 5.61
CA ARG A 113 -12.70 -3.05 6.61
C ARG A 113 -13.89 -3.91 6.18
N GLU A 114 -14.34 -3.74 4.92
CA GLU A 114 -15.45 -4.51 4.36
C GLU A 114 -15.10 -6.01 4.25
N LEU A 115 -13.86 -6.33 3.90
CA LEU A 115 -13.38 -7.72 3.91
C LEU A 115 -13.42 -8.30 5.34
N GLY A 116 -12.93 -7.58 6.34
CA GLY A 116 -12.99 -8.00 7.74
C GLY A 116 -14.44 -8.23 8.22
N ASN A 117 -15.36 -7.33 7.89
CA ASN A 117 -16.78 -7.48 8.19
C ASN A 117 -17.39 -8.72 7.51
N TRP A 118 -17.00 -8.99 6.27
CA TRP A 118 -17.44 -10.18 5.53
C TRP A 118 -16.88 -11.47 6.14
N LEU A 119 -15.60 -11.50 6.51
CA LEU A 119 -14.97 -12.62 7.20
C LEU A 119 -15.68 -12.93 8.54
N ALA A 120 -16.05 -11.89 9.28
CA ALA A 120 -16.77 -12.05 10.54
C ALA A 120 -18.17 -12.61 10.36
N ARG A 121 -18.90 -12.12 9.35
CA ARG A 121 -20.28 -12.51 9.11
C ARG A 121 -20.40 -13.93 8.55
N ASP A 122 -19.56 -14.28 7.57
CA ASP A 122 -19.77 -15.46 6.72
C ASP A 122 -18.76 -16.59 6.98
N PHE A 123 -17.59 -16.30 7.59
CA PHE A 123 -16.54 -17.28 7.84
C PHE A 123 -16.26 -17.54 9.31
N GLY A 124 -16.94 -16.83 10.22
CA GLY A 124 -16.75 -16.99 11.67
C GLY A 124 -15.34 -16.59 12.15
N ILE A 125 -14.69 -15.66 11.46
CA ILE A 125 -13.41 -15.06 11.84
C ILE A 125 -13.71 -13.71 12.47
N SER A 126 -13.37 -13.52 13.76
CA SER A 126 -13.60 -12.24 14.43
C SER A 126 -12.70 -11.14 13.82
N ALA A 127 -13.30 -10.01 13.45
CA ALA A 127 -12.57 -8.82 13.01
C ALA A 127 -12.87 -7.67 13.97
N ARG A 128 -11.87 -7.23 14.72
CA ARG A 128 -11.99 -6.16 15.73
C ARG A 128 -11.12 -4.96 15.32
N TYR A 129 -11.60 -3.77 15.66
CA TYR A 129 -10.95 -2.52 15.29
C TYR A 129 -10.27 -1.88 16.49
N TYR A 130 -9.09 -1.33 16.28
CA TYR A 130 -8.29 -0.67 17.31
C TYR A 130 -7.89 0.76 16.91
N ASP A 131 -7.62 1.61 17.89
CA ASP A 131 -7.09 2.95 17.66
C ASP A 131 -5.70 2.86 17.01
N PRO A 132 -5.46 3.41 15.81
CA PRO A 132 -4.17 3.34 15.13
C PRO A 132 -3.01 3.91 15.96
N LEU A 133 -3.29 4.79 16.93
CA LEU A 133 -2.30 5.38 17.82
C LEU A 133 -2.10 4.61 19.14
N VAL A 134 -2.68 3.42 19.27
CA VAL A 134 -2.66 2.61 20.51
C VAL A 134 -1.24 2.24 20.97
N GLY A 135 -0.28 2.14 20.06
CA GLY A 135 1.10 1.74 20.36
C GLY A 135 1.18 0.42 21.13
N ALA A 136 1.99 0.38 22.19
CA ALA A 136 2.19 -0.84 22.99
C ALA A 136 0.93 -1.32 23.73
N ALA A 137 -0.06 -0.45 23.96
CA ALA A 137 -1.32 -0.84 24.65
C ALA A 137 -2.18 -1.78 23.77
N ILE A 138 -1.83 -2.01 22.49
CA ILE A 138 -2.45 -3.06 21.67
C ILE A 138 -2.35 -4.44 22.34
N ALA A 139 -1.38 -4.64 23.20
CA ALA A 139 -1.24 -5.84 24.03
C ALA A 139 -2.51 -6.21 24.81
N GLU A 140 -3.27 -5.22 25.26
CA GLU A 140 -4.52 -5.42 26.01
C GLU A 140 -5.68 -5.92 25.12
N LEU A 141 -5.55 -5.72 23.80
CA LEU A 141 -6.56 -6.12 22.83
C LEU A 141 -6.32 -7.53 22.27
N ILE A 142 -5.13 -8.08 22.44
CA ILE A 142 -4.77 -9.41 21.92
C ILE A 142 -5.44 -10.49 22.76
N LEU A 143 -6.30 -11.28 22.13
CA LEU A 143 -6.98 -12.44 22.70
C LEU A 143 -6.17 -13.73 22.43
N PRO A 144 -6.45 -14.86 23.14
CA PRO A 144 -5.79 -16.13 22.90
C PRO A 144 -5.93 -16.66 21.45
N ASN A 145 -7.00 -16.29 20.76
CA ASN A 145 -7.29 -16.66 19.39
C ASN A 145 -6.93 -15.57 18.37
N THR A 146 -6.33 -14.44 18.77
CA THR A 146 -5.81 -13.44 17.84
C THR A 146 -4.60 -14.02 17.12
N LYS A 147 -4.61 -13.98 15.77
CA LYS A 147 -3.56 -14.53 14.90
C LYS A 147 -2.84 -13.48 14.07
N LEU A 148 -3.51 -12.38 13.81
CA LEU A 148 -3.01 -11.36 12.88
C LEU A 148 -3.39 -9.96 13.36
N ILE A 149 -2.47 -9.03 13.25
CA ILE A 149 -2.70 -7.60 13.38
C ILE A 149 -2.35 -6.95 12.05
N TRP A 150 -3.33 -6.33 11.40
CA TRP A 150 -3.07 -5.42 10.30
C TRP A 150 -2.67 -4.06 10.83
N THR A 151 -1.72 -3.43 10.15
CA THR A 151 -1.31 -2.03 10.33
C THR A 151 -1.31 -1.33 8.98
N GLU A 152 -1.48 -0.02 8.98
CA GLU A 152 -1.39 0.83 7.78
C GLU A 152 -0.67 2.13 8.17
N ALA A 153 0.39 2.50 7.46
CA ALA A 153 1.27 3.59 7.88
C ALA A 153 1.65 4.53 6.72
N PRO A 154 1.08 5.77 6.71
CA PRO A 154 -0.02 6.26 7.54
C PRO A 154 -1.36 5.63 7.18
N GLY A 155 -2.31 5.67 8.11
CA GLY A 155 -3.66 5.12 7.90
C GLY A 155 -4.47 5.91 6.89
N SER A 156 -5.40 5.24 6.22
CA SER A 156 -6.23 5.80 5.16
C SER A 156 -7.01 7.02 5.62
N VAL A 157 -6.98 8.06 4.80
CA VAL A 157 -7.70 9.33 4.93
C VAL A 157 -7.29 10.17 6.14
N SER A 158 -7.24 9.61 7.35
CA SER A 158 -6.89 10.33 8.58
C SER A 158 -5.39 10.62 8.71
N MET A 159 -4.54 9.95 7.93
CA MET A 159 -3.07 10.10 7.90
C MET A 159 -2.36 9.93 9.24
N GLU A 160 -3.00 9.28 10.22
CA GLU A 160 -2.40 8.95 11.51
C GLU A 160 -1.27 7.93 11.33
N VAL A 161 -0.14 8.14 12.02
CA VAL A 161 1.03 7.27 11.88
C VAL A 161 1.19 6.40 13.13
N PRO A 162 1.03 5.06 13.01
CA PRO A 162 1.14 4.13 14.13
C PRO A 162 2.59 3.92 14.59
N ASP A 163 2.77 3.57 15.85
CA ASP A 163 4.07 3.13 16.40
C ASP A 163 4.30 1.65 16.08
N LEU A 164 4.81 1.37 14.86
CA LEU A 164 5.03 0.00 14.38
C LEU A 164 5.95 -0.81 15.30
N PRO A 165 7.13 -0.32 15.76
CA PRO A 165 7.98 -1.09 16.67
C PRO A 165 7.28 -1.50 17.97
N ALA A 166 6.46 -0.60 18.55
CA ALA A 166 5.74 -0.89 19.77
C ALA A 166 4.63 -1.94 19.53
N ILE A 167 3.90 -1.83 18.43
CA ILE A 167 2.85 -2.79 18.03
C ILE A 167 3.48 -4.16 17.74
N CYS A 168 4.53 -4.23 16.92
CA CYS A 168 5.20 -5.47 16.55
C CYS A 168 5.75 -6.19 17.79
N LYS A 169 6.43 -5.46 18.69
CA LYS A 169 6.92 -6.07 19.93
C LYS A 169 5.79 -6.66 20.76
N ALA A 170 4.72 -5.93 20.98
CA ALA A 170 3.58 -6.39 21.77
C ALA A 170 2.87 -7.62 21.16
N ALA A 171 2.79 -7.67 19.81
CA ALA A 171 2.25 -8.79 19.06
C ALA A 171 3.14 -10.03 19.18
N HIS A 172 4.44 -9.88 18.92
CA HIS A 172 5.41 -10.97 18.96
C HIS A 172 5.58 -11.58 20.35
N ASP A 173 5.51 -10.77 21.42
CA ASP A 173 5.52 -11.26 22.82
C ASP A 173 4.33 -12.22 23.08
N ARG A 174 3.31 -12.27 22.20
CA ARG A 174 2.15 -13.16 22.25
C ARG A 174 2.02 -14.12 21.06
N GLY A 175 3.03 -14.19 20.20
CA GLY A 175 3.06 -15.07 19.03
C GLY A 175 2.07 -14.67 17.91
N VAL A 176 1.71 -13.39 17.83
CA VAL A 176 0.80 -12.83 16.83
C VAL A 176 1.60 -12.17 15.71
N LEU A 177 1.22 -12.45 14.45
CA LEU A 177 1.87 -11.87 13.27
C LEU A 177 1.37 -10.45 12.99
N VAL A 178 2.23 -9.60 12.44
CA VAL A 178 1.92 -8.23 12.03
C VAL A 178 2.07 -8.07 10.52
N ALA A 179 1.00 -7.67 9.85
CA ALA A 179 1.00 -7.29 8.44
C ALA A 179 0.89 -5.76 8.31
N LEU A 180 1.62 -5.21 7.37
CA LEU A 180 1.64 -3.78 7.06
C LEU A 180 1.17 -3.53 5.63
N ASP A 181 0.16 -2.69 5.47
CA ASP A 181 -0.06 -1.99 4.20
C ASP A 181 0.94 -0.83 4.10
N ASN A 182 1.98 -1.03 3.28
CA ASN A 182 3.07 -0.08 3.07
C ASN A 182 2.91 0.71 1.75
N THR A 183 1.72 0.71 1.19
CA THR A 183 1.45 1.29 -0.13
C THR A 183 1.79 2.77 -0.21
N TRP A 184 1.49 3.56 0.84
CA TRP A 184 1.76 4.99 0.86
C TRP A 184 3.25 5.33 0.75
N SER A 185 4.10 4.54 1.37
CA SER A 185 5.54 4.74 1.39
C SER A 185 6.27 4.15 0.17
N ALA A 186 5.59 3.28 -0.59
CA ALA A 186 6.10 2.58 -1.77
C ALA A 186 7.41 1.79 -1.55
N GLY A 187 7.74 1.42 -0.30
CA GLY A 187 9.02 0.83 0.06
C GLY A 187 10.21 1.80 -0.01
N LEU A 188 9.95 3.08 -0.28
CA LEU A 188 10.96 4.15 -0.37
C LEU A 188 11.06 4.96 0.93
N ALA A 189 9.92 5.37 1.48
CA ALA A 189 9.90 6.21 2.67
C ALA A 189 9.94 5.41 3.98
N LEU A 190 9.43 4.19 4.01
CA LEU A 190 9.38 3.33 5.20
C LEU A 190 9.91 1.93 4.90
N ARG A 191 10.71 1.40 5.80
CA ARG A 191 11.25 0.04 5.75
C ARG A 191 10.60 -0.81 6.85
N GLY A 192 9.41 -1.35 6.58
CA GLY A 192 8.58 -2.03 7.56
C GLY A 192 9.26 -3.22 8.25
N PHE A 193 10.04 -4.02 7.54
CA PHE A 193 10.76 -5.15 8.13
C PHE A 193 11.81 -4.74 9.18
N ASP A 194 12.39 -3.55 9.05
CA ASP A 194 13.38 -3.06 10.01
C ASP A 194 12.71 -2.57 11.31
N LEU A 195 11.37 -2.46 11.29
CA LEU A 195 10.51 -2.09 12.43
C LEU A 195 9.77 -3.30 13.05
N GLY A 196 10.04 -4.52 12.55
CA GLY A 196 9.51 -5.76 13.10
C GLY A 196 8.28 -6.33 12.40
N VAL A 197 7.85 -5.78 11.25
CA VAL A 197 6.71 -6.30 10.49
C VAL A 197 7.06 -7.67 9.87
N ASP A 198 6.09 -8.60 9.85
CA ASP A 198 6.27 -9.95 9.29
C ASP A 198 5.89 -10.03 7.80
N ILE A 199 4.85 -9.30 7.41
CA ILE A 199 4.33 -9.27 6.04
C ILE A 199 4.17 -7.83 5.61
N ILE A 200 4.67 -7.48 4.42
CA ILE A 200 4.40 -6.20 3.77
C ILE A 200 3.46 -6.44 2.59
N MET A 201 2.38 -5.70 2.53
CA MET A 201 1.49 -5.58 1.38
C MET A 201 1.76 -4.27 0.65
N GLN A 202 1.73 -4.33 -0.69
CA GLN A 202 1.82 -3.19 -1.58
C GLN A 202 0.69 -3.25 -2.63
N ALA A 203 -0.01 -2.14 -2.82
CA ALA A 203 -0.83 -1.96 -4.01
C ALA A 203 0.03 -1.33 -5.13
N LEU A 204 0.55 -2.18 -6.03
CA LEU A 204 1.41 -1.77 -7.14
C LEU A 204 0.70 -0.84 -8.15
N THR A 205 -0.61 -0.79 -8.06
CA THR A 205 -1.52 0.16 -8.71
C THR A 205 -1.12 1.63 -8.51
N LYS A 206 -0.36 1.93 -7.46
CA LYS A 206 0.02 3.28 -7.03
C LYS A 206 1.36 3.70 -7.66
N TYR A 207 2.32 4.06 -6.82
CA TYR A 207 3.62 4.59 -7.28
C TYR A 207 4.44 3.63 -8.15
N GLN A 208 4.31 2.32 -7.94
CA GLN A 208 5.10 1.33 -8.68
C GLN A 208 4.76 1.36 -10.17
N SER A 209 3.47 1.29 -10.54
CA SER A 209 3.05 1.46 -11.94
C SER A 209 3.16 2.91 -12.38
N GLY A 210 2.63 3.84 -11.58
CA GLY A 210 2.66 5.28 -11.82
C GLY A 210 1.81 5.76 -13.00
N GLY A 211 1.20 4.84 -13.77
CA GLY A 211 0.42 5.14 -14.97
C GLY A 211 -1.08 5.29 -14.72
N SER A 212 -1.58 4.90 -13.55
CA SER A 212 -3.03 4.80 -13.24
C SER A 212 -3.80 3.83 -14.13
N ASP A 213 -3.14 2.83 -14.68
CA ASP A 213 -3.61 1.90 -15.72
C ASP A 213 -3.45 0.42 -15.33
N VAL A 214 -2.82 0.11 -14.19
CA VAL A 214 -2.58 -1.25 -13.71
C VAL A 214 -3.31 -1.49 -12.38
N LEU A 215 -3.96 -2.65 -12.26
CA LEU A 215 -4.42 -3.22 -11.00
C LEU A 215 -3.51 -4.38 -10.62
N MET A 216 -2.75 -4.23 -9.54
CA MET A 216 -1.88 -5.29 -9.05
C MET A 216 -1.54 -5.07 -7.57
N GLY A 217 -1.36 -6.17 -6.82
CA GLY A 217 -0.85 -6.18 -5.46
C GLY A 217 0.38 -7.05 -5.34
N ALA A 218 1.09 -6.89 -4.23
CA ALA A 218 2.20 -7.77 -3.87
C ALA A 218 2.22 -8.02 -2.38
N LEU A 219 2.66 -9.22 -1.99
CA LEU A 219 2.99 -9.60 -0.63
C LEU A 219 4.48 -9.92 -0.54
N ILE A 220 5.13 -9.34 0.42
CA ILE A 220 6.57 -9.54 0.66
C ILE A 220 6.77 -10.06 2.08
N THR A 221 7.68 -11.02 2.26
CA THR A 221 8.11 -11.54 3.56
C THR A 221 9.58 -11.92 3.57
N ARG A 222 10.17 -12.05 4.76
CA ARG A 222 11.53 -12.58 4.97
C ARG A 222 11.52 -14.08 5.29
N GLU A 223 10.42 -14.56 5.87
CA GLU A 223 10.33 -15.90 6.44
C GLU A 223 9.80 -16.93 5.44
N ARG A 224 10.57 -18.01 5.22
CA ARG A 224 10.23 -19.08 4.30
C ARG A 224 8.90 -19.77 4.64
N ALA A 225 8.71 -20.14 5.89
CA ALA A 225 7.49 -20.84 6.33
C ALA A 225 6.23 -19.97 6.11
N LEU A 226 6.36 -18.67 6.27
CA LEU A 226 5.27 -17.72 6.02
C LEU A 226 5.01 -17.59 4.51
N ASN A 227 6.06 -17.46 3.70
CA ASN A 227 5.94 -17.47 2.24
C ASN A 227 5.23 -18.74 1.73
N ASP A 228 5.54 -19.91 2.28
CA ASP A 228 4.93 -21.18 1.85
C ASP A 228 3.43 -21.23 2.15
N ARG A 229 2.98 -20.64 3.27
CA ARG A 229 1.55 -20.48 3.59
C ARG A 229 0.87 -19.53 2.61
N LEU A 230 1.47 -18.39 2.33
CA LEU A 230 0.97 -17.39 1.38
C LEU A 230 0.92 -17.96 -0.04
N ALA A 231 1.95 -18.67 -0.49
CA ALA A 231 2.00 -19.32 -1.79
C ALA A 231 0.90 -20.40 -1.96
N LEU A 232 0.58 -21.13 -0.88
CA LEU A 232 -0.50 -22.10 -0.90
C LEU A 232 -1.87 -21.41 -1.03
N ALA A 233 -2.09 -20.29 -0.36
CA ALA A 233 -3.30 -19.47 -0.53
C ALA A 233 -3.38 -18.86 -1.94
N HIS A 234 -2.27 -18.34 -2.46
CA HIS A 234 -2.16 -17.85 -3.84
C HIS A 234 -2.63 -18.89 -4.87
N MET A 235 -2.12 -20.12 -4.75
CA MET A 235 -2.50 -21.22 -5.63
C MET A 235 -3.98 -21.59 -5.48
N ARG A 236 -4.49 -21.72 -4.24
CA ARG A 236 -5.87 -22.13 -3.94
C ARG A 236 -6.90 -21.11 -4.40
N LEU A 237 -6.57 -19.82 -4.29
CA LEU A 237 -7.43 -18.72 -4.71
C LEU A 237 -7.27 -18.34 -6.19
N GLY A 238 -6.29 -18.95 -6.89
CA GLY A 238 -6.06 -18.67 -8.31
C GLY A 238 -5.58 -17.24 -8.58
N MET A 239 -4.69 -16.70 -7.76
CA MET A 239 -4.23 -15.30 -7.77
C MET A 239 -3.28 -14.98 -8.95
N GLY A 240 -3.61 -15.42 -10.17
CA GLY A 240 -2.81 -15.14 -11.37
C GLY A 240 -2.81 -13.66 -11.75
N VAL A 241 -1.70 -13.18 -12.28
CA VAL A 241 -1.53 -11.82 -12.79
C VAL A 241 -1.11 -11.83 -14.26
N SER A 242 -1.49 -10.77 -14.99
CA SER A 242 -1.06 -10.59 -16.38
C SER A 242 0.45 -10.30 -16.45
N PRO A 243 1.22 -10.99 -17.31
CA PRO A 243 2.61 -10.63 -17.59
C PRO A 243 2.76 -9.24 -18.21
N ASP A 244 1.77 -8.77 -18.96
CA ASP A 244 1.77 -7.41 -19.53
C ASP A 244 1.67 -6.36 -18.43
N ASP A 245 0.76 -6.55 -17.45
CA ASP A 245 0.64 -5.67 -16.30
C ASP A 245 1.91 -5.70 -15.44
N ALA A 246 2.50 -6.88 -15.24
CA ALA A 246 3.79 -7.02 -14.56
C ALA A 246 4.90 -6.24 -15.28
N TYR A 247 4.90 -6.26 -16.61
CA TYR A 247 5.84 -5.48 -17.42
C TYR A 247 5.60 -3.98 -17.28
N LEU A 248 4.34 -3.50 -17.26
CA LEU A 248 4.01 -2.10 -17.04
C LEU A 248 4.51 -1.62 -15.67
N VAL A 249 4.32 -2.42 -14.61
CA VAL A 249 4.89 -2.12 -13.30
C VAL A 249 6.42 -2.03 -13.37
N MET A 250 7.09 -3.00 -14.00
CA MET A 250 8.55 -2.96 -14.17
C MET A 250 9.05 -1.72 -14.90
N ARG A 251 8.30 -1.23 -15.89
CA ARG A 251 8.60 0.04 -16.58
C ARG A 251 8.48 1.26 -15.66
N GLY A 252 7.60 1.22 -14.67
CA GLY A 252 7.42 2.29 -13.68
C GLY A 252 8.56 2.39 -12.67
N LEU A 253 9.18 1.25 -12.30
CA LEU A 253 10.16 1.19 -11.21
C LEU A 253 11.39 2.10 -11.41
N PRO A 254 12.04 2.21 -12.57
CA PRO A 254 13.23 3.05 -12.74
C PRO A 254 13.01 4.53 -12.42
N SER A 255 11.81 5.05 -12.69
CA SER A 255 11.45 6.45 -12.41
C SER A 255 10.73 6.63 -11.06
N MET A 256 10.41 5.54 -10.34
CA MET A 256 9.54 5.58 -9.17
C MET A 256 10.06 6.55 -8.10
N LYS A 257 11.36 6.51 -7.77
CA LYS A 257 11.93 7.40 -6.76
C LYS A 257 11.85 8.87 -7.18
N LEU A 258 12.15 9.19 -8.42
CA LEU A 258 12.05 10.56 -8.94
C LEU A 258 10.61 11.07 -8.87
N ARG A 259 9.65 10.26 -9.28
CA ARG A 259 8.22 10.59 -9.17
C ARG A 259 7.78 10.75 -7.73
N PHE A 260 8.18 9.84 -6.84
CA PHE A 260 7.83 9.89 -5.42
C PHE A 260 8.36 11.15 -4.74
N GLU A 261 9.61 11.56 -5.02
CA GLU A 261 10.21 12.79 -4.50
C GLU A 261 9.51 14.05 -5.04
N ALA A 262 9.11 14.05 -6.31
CA ALA A 262 8.32 15.14 -6.89
C ALA A 262 6.93 15.24 -6.23
N HIS A 263 6.25 14.11 -6.03
CA HIS A 263 4.98 14.04 -5.31
C HIS A 263 5.11 14.58 -3.86
N ASP A 264 6.15 14.18 -3.12
CA ASP A 264 6.40 14.66 -1.74
C ASP A 264 6.62 16.18 -1.73
N ALA A 265 7.49 16.68 -2.60
CA ALA A 265 7.78 18.12 -2.68
C ALA A 265 6.53 18.94 -3.03
N GLY A 266 5.77 18.51 -4.05
CA GLY A 266 4.52 19.14 -4.45
C GLY A 266 3.47 19.12 -3.35
N ALA A 267 3.27 17.96 -2.71
CA ALA A 267 2.31 17.80 -1.62
C ALA A 267 2.63 18.72 -0.44
N ARG A 268 3.89 18.84 -0.03
CA ARG A 268 4.29 19.77 1.04
C ARG A 268 4.02 21.22 0.67
N THR A 269 4.27 21.61 -0.58
CA THR A 269 4.02 22.97 -1.06
C THR A 269 2.52 23.31 -1.00
N VAL A 270 1.68 22.45 -1.57
CA VAL A 270 0.21 22.65 -1.58
C VAL A 270 -0.36 22.55 -0.15
N ALA A 271 0.09 21.59 0.66
CA ALA A 271 -0.35 21.42 2.05
C ALA A 271 0.03 22.64 2.93
N ALA A 272 1.22 23.21 2.74
CA ALA A 272 1.64 24.42 3.47
C ALA A 272 0.79 25.63 3.10
N TRP A 273 0.47 25.78 1.82
CA TRP A 273 -0.44 26.84 1.35
C TRP A 273 -1.85 26.66 1.92
N LEU A 274 -2.41 25.45 1.87
CA LEU A 274 -3.71 25.12 2.45
C LEU A 274 -3.76 25.37 3.96
N LYS A 275 -2.68 25.07 4.68
CA LYS A 275 -2.60 25.32 6.13
C LYS A 275 -2.75 26.79 6.52
N ALA A 276 -2.41 27.70 5.62
CA ALA A 276 -2.55 29.14 5.83
C ALA A 276 -3.96 29.69 5.49
N ARG A 277 -4.86 28.84 5.00
CA ARG A 277 -6.20 29.26 4.57
C ARG A 277 -7.19 29.21 5.72
N PRO A 278 -8.04 30.26 5.88
CA PRO A 278 -9.06 30.31 6.94
C PRO A 278 -10.16 29.25 6.78
N GLU A 279 -10.35 28.72 5.56
CA GLU A 279 -11.33 27.68 5.27
C GLU A 279 -10.90 26.30 5.82
N ILE A 280 -9.60 26.13 6.14
CA ILE A 280 -9.02 24.87 6.53
C ILE A 280 -8.72 24.86 8.04
N ALA A 281 -9.44 24.00 8.76
CA ALA A 281 -9.23 23.82 10.19
C ALA A 281 -7.95 23.02 10.49
N ARG A 282 -7.60 22.06 9.62
CA ARG A 282 -6.46 21.16 9.86
C ARG A 282 -5.91 20.56 8.57
N VAL A 283 -4.59 20.43 8.50
CA VAL A 283 -3.90 19.68 7.46
C VAL A 283 -3.37 18.37 8.04
N LEU A 284 -3.83 17.25 7.51
CA LEU A 284 -3.42 15.91 7.88
C LEU A 284 -2.38 15.41 6.87
N HIS A 285 -1.14 15.80 7.07
CA HIS A 285 0.02 15.37 6.30
C HIS A 285 1.13 14.97 7.26
N PRO A 286 1.66 13.73 7.22
CA PRO A 286 2.59 13.21 8.23
C PRO A 286 3.81 14.09 8.51
N ALA A 287 4.29 14.83 7.49
CA ALA A 287 5.43 15.74 7.65
C ALA A 287 5.11 17.05 8.40
N PHE A 288 3.85 17.30 8.76
CA PHE A 288 3.46 18.51 9.52
C PHE A 288 3.19 18.15 10.98
N ALA A 289 3.61 19.03 11.88
CA ALA A 289 3.57 18.78 13.32
C ALA A 289 2.17 18.53 13.89
N ASP A 290 1.15 19.05 13.22
CA ASP A 290 -0.26 18.90 13.64
C ASP A 290 -0.86 17.54 13.25
N CYS A 291 -0.17 16.76 12.40
CA CYS A 291 -0.63 15.43 12.01
C CYS A 291 -0.41 14.43 13.16
N PRO A 292 -1.43 13.64 13.55
CA PRO A 292 -1.27 12.66 14.61
C PRO A 292 -0.21 11.61 14.24
N GLY A 293 0.74 11.39 15.15
CA GLY A 293 1.87 10.51 14.90
C GLY A 293 3.04 11.15 14.16
N HIS A 294 3.06 12.49 13.99
CA HIS A 294 4.16 13.20 13.33
C HIS A 294 5.55 12.84 13.91
N GLN A 295 5.67 12.69 15.22
CA GLN A 295 6.96 12.35 15.85
C GLN A 295 7.40 10.92 15.49
N ILE A 296 6.43 10.01 15.31
CA ILE A 296 6.69 8.65 14.85
C ILE A 296 7.13 8.69 13.37
N TRP A 297 6.42 9.46 12.54
CA TRP A 297 6.83 9.67 11.15
C TRP A 297 8.27 10.20 11.07
N LYS A 298 8.60 11.20 11.86
CA LYS A 298 9.94 11.79 11.88
C LYS A 298 11.03 10.80 12.32
N ARG A 299 10.70 9.84 13.18
CA ARG A 299 11.61 8.78 13.66
C ARG A 299 11.83 7.72 12.60
N ASP A 300 10.76 7.27 11.93
CA ASP A 300 10.73 6.02 11.17
C ASP A 300 10.76 6.21 9.65
N PHE A 301 10.37 7.39 9.14
CA PHE A 301 10.23 7.63 7.70
C PHE A 301 11.35 8.52 7.15
N ASN A 302 11.74 8.27 5.89
CA ASN A 302 12.73 9.04 5.16
C ASN A 302 12.11 10.02 4.14
N GLY A 303 10.81 10.21 4.15
CA GLY A 303 10.07 11.05 3.21
C GLY A 303 8.58 10.93 3.41
N ALA A 304 7.83 11.58 2.55
CA ALA A 304 6.38 11.51 2.48
C ALA A 304 5.92 11.25 1.05
N GLY A 305 4.66 10.86 0.89
CA GLY A 305 4.05 10.70 -0.43
C GLY A 305 3.26 11.93 -0.87
N GLY A 306 2.66 11.84 -2.05
CA GLY A 306 1.80 12.89 -2.61
C GLY A 306 0.40 12.95 -2.02
N LEU A 307 0.04 12.01 -1.13
CA LEU A 307 -1.31 11.87 -0.59
C LEU A 307 -1.40 12.44 0.82
N PHE A 308 -2.34 13.36 1.03
CA PHE A 308 -2.68 13.92 2.34
C PHE A 308 -4.16 14.30 2.39
N SER A 309 -4.66 14.67 3.56
CA SER A 309 -6.03 15.15 3.74
C SER A 309 -6.05 16.54 4.38
N VAL A 310 -7.11 17.28 4.12
CA VAL A 310 -7.43 18.50 4.86
C VAL A 310 -8.81 18.37 5.48
N GLN A 311 -8.96 18.95 6.65
CA GLN A 311 -10.24 19.11 7.31
C GLN A 311 -10.72 20.55 7.10
N PHE A 312 -11.89 20.71 6.47
CA PHE A 312 -12.53 21.99 6.36
C PHE A 312 -13.05 22.45 7.72
N ASP A 313 -13.09 23.76 7.93
CA ASP A 313 -13.72 24.32 9.12
C ASP A 313 -15.19 23.88 9.21
N ALA A 314 -15.65 23.61 10.43
CA ALA A 314 -16.97 23.06 10.70
C ALA A 314 -18.13 24.01 10.31
N GLN A 315 -17.83 25.30 10.04
CA GLN A 315 -18.82 26.24 9.50
C GLN A 315 -19.27 25.89 8.07
N TYR A 316 -18.43 25.16 7.31
CA TYR A 316 -18.75 24.73 5.95
C TYR A 316 -19.49 23.40 5.95
N SER A 317 -20.70 23.42 5.38
CA SER A 317 -21.52 22.23 5.21
C SER A 317 -20.91 21.26 4.17
N GLU A 318 -21.32 20.00 4.22
CA GLU A 318 -20.98 19.00 3.21
C GLU A 318 -21.29 19.50 1.78
N ALA A 319 -22.48 20.07 1.56
CA ALA A 319 -22.85 20.58 0.24
C ALA A 319 -21.96 21.73 -0.26
N GLN A 320 -21.38 22.53 0.65
CA GLN A 320 -20.38 23.54 0.28
C GLN A 320 -19.05 22.91 -0.08
N THR A 321 -18.60 21.95 0.71
CA THR A 321 -17.37 21.19 0.41
C THR A 321 -17.49 20.41 -0.90
N ASP A 322 -18.66 19.84 -1.20
CA ASP A 322 -18.92 19.17 -2.47
C ASP A 322 -18.83 20.14 -3.65
N ARG A 323 -19.44 21.34 -3.54
CA ARG A 323 -19.31 22.39 -4.57
C ARG A 323 -17.87 22.83 -4.78
N PHE A 324 -17.07 22.93 -3.71
CA PHE A 324 -15.65 23.22 -3.82
C PHE A 324 -14.95 22.14 -4.64
N VAL A 325 -15.20 20.86 -4.34
CA VAL A 325 -14.59 19.72 -5.06
C VAL A 325 -15.02 19.73 -6.54
N ASP A 326 -16.31 19.95 -6.81
CA ASP A 326 -16.86 20.00 -8.17
C ASP A 326 -16.30 21.18 -9.00
N ARG A 327 -15.82 22.22 -8.34
CA ARG A 327 -15.26 23.41 -8.99
C ARG A 327 -13.81 23.25 -9.41
N LEU A 328 -13.08 22.26 -8.86
CA LEU A 328 -11.70 22.00 -9.23
C LEU A 328 -11.61 21.55 -10.71
N ALA A 329 -10.69 22.14 -11.44
CA ALA A 329 -10.52 21.88 -12.87
C ALA A 329 -9.33 20.95 -13.18
N LEU A 330 -8.26 21.01 -12.36
CA LEU A 330 -7.06 20.18 -12.54
C LEU A 330 -7.11 18.92 -11.70
N PHE A 331 -7.80 18.92 -10.57
CA PHE A 331 -7.94 17.76 -9.72
C PHE A 331 -9.08 16.87 -10.20
N GLY A 332 -8.75 15.70 -10.74
CA GLY A 332 -9.78 14.71 -11.10
C GLY A 332 -10.48 14.14 -9.86
N LEU A 333 -11.82 14.18 -9.82
CA LEU A 333 -12.60 13.49 -8.81
C LEU A 333 -12.54 11.98 -9.07
N GLY A 334 -11.88 11.26 -8.19
CA GLY A 334 -11.71 9.80 -8.37
C GLY A 334 -10.89 9.13 -7.30
N TYR A 335 -11.17 7.85 -7.13
CA TYR A 335 -10.39 6.99 -6.24
C TYR A 335 -8.98 6.75 -6.78
N SER A 336 -8.13 6.13 -5.92
CA SER A 336 -6.72 5.87 -6.18
C SER A 336 -5.85 7.14 -6.08
N TRP A 337 -4.54 6.98 -6.33
CA TRP A 337 -3.51 8.01 -6.18
C TRP A 337 -2.14 7.48 -6.66
N GLY A 338 -1.10 8.32 -6.62
CA GLY A 338 0.28 7.93 -6.95
C GLY A 338 0.60 7.91 -8.44
N GLY A 339 -0.35 8.31 -9.30
CA GLY A 339 -0.13 8.55 -10.74
C GLY A 339 0.24 10.01 -11.02
N ALA A 340 0.50 10.31 -12.29
CA ALA A 340 0.97 11.62 -12.73
C ALA A 340 -0.05 12.76 -12.52
N ASN A 341 -1.36 12.44 -12.54
CA ASN A 341 -2.41 13.44 -12.42
C ASN A 341 -2.88 13.61 -10.98
N SER A 342 -3.10 14.84 -10.56
CA SER A 342 -3.70 15.18 -9.27
C SER A 342 -5.14 14.73 -9.16
N ARG A 343 -5.54 14.28 -7.96
CA ARG A 343 -6.89 13.77 -7.66
C ARG A 343 -7.38 14.29 -6.33
N VAL A 344 -8.72 14.33 -6.21
CA VAL A 344 -9.41 14.78 -5.00
C VAL A 344 -10.55 13.84 -4.65
N MET A 345 -10.81 13.65 -3.37
CA MET A 345 -11.97 12.90 -2.86
C MET A 345 -12.46 13.48 -1.54
N PRO A 346 -13.74 13.82 -1.41
CA PRO A 346 -14.35 14.17 -0.13
C PRO A 346 -14.73 12.93 0.67
N TYR A 347 -14.67 13.03 2.01
CA TYR A 347 -14.98 11.94 2.92
C TYR A 347 -15.75 12.36 4.15
N ARG A 348 -16.76 11.57 4.53
CA ARG A 348 -17.36 11.56 5.86
C ARG A 348 -16.52 10.66 6.78
N ILE A 349 -15.58 11.26 7.51
CA ILE A 349 -14.59 10.51 8.29
C ILE A 349 -15.21 9.67 9.42
N GLN A 350 -16.35 10.08 9.96
CA GLN A 350 -17.03 9.39 11.08
C GLN A 350 -17.39 7.93 10.73
N GLY A 351 -17.62 7.63 9.45
CA GLY A 351 -17.84 6.26 8.97
C GLY A 351 -16.58 5.40 8.87
N MET A 352 -15.41 6.04 8.82
CA MET A 352 -14.11 5.39 8.59
C MET A 352 -13.22 5.35 9.84
N ARG A 353 -13.38 6.31 10.75
CA ARG A 353 -12.60 6.45 11.97
C ARG A 353 -13.55 6.69 13.14
N ARG A 354 -13.85 5.63 13.90
CA ARG A 354 -14.68 5.72 15.12
C ARG A 354 -13.96 6.63 16.12
N GLY A 355 -14.70 7.40 16.86
CA GLY A 355 -14.11 8.33 17.82
C GLY A 355 -13.46 9.58 17.20
N TRP A 356 -13.59 9.79 15.88
CA TRP A 356 -13.29 11.09 15.30
C TRP A 356 -14.37 12.08 15.72
N THR A 357 -14.00 13.00 16.60
CA THR A 357 -14.94 13.96 17.23
C THR A 357 -14.94 15.33 16.56
N ASP A 358 -13.92 15.63 15.78
CA ASP A 358 -13.78 16.92 15.11
C ASP A 358 -14.85 17.07 14.03
N GLY A 359 -15.50 18.23 13.98
CA GLY A 359 -16.44 18.58 12.93
C GLY A 359 -15.75 18.89 11.61
N GLY A 360 -16.55 19.04 10.55
CA GLY A 360 -16.08 19.37 9.21
C GLY A 360 -15.79 18.17 8.32
N MET A 361 -15.86 18.40 7.02
CA MET A 361 -15.59 17.39 6.01
C MET A 361 -14.08 17.22 5.81
N LEU A 362 -13.65 15.99 5.58
CA LEU A 362 -12.30 15.71 5.08
C LEU A 362 -12.28 15.71 3.56
N VAL A 363 -11.29 16.36 2.98
CA VAL A 363 -10.98 16.26 1.55
C VAL A 363 -9.56 15.73 1.41
N ARG A 364 -9.44 14.57 0.77
CA ARG A 364 -8.15 13.96 0.47
C ARG A 364 -7.65 14.42 -0.87
N PHE A 365 -6.44 14.95 -0.89
CA PHE A 365 -5.70 15.33 -2.09
C PHE A 365 -4.62 14.31 -2.40
N ASN A 366 -4.48 13.96 -3.65
CA ASN A 366 -3.26 13.38 -4.22
C ASN A 366 -2.65 14.42 -5.15
N ILE A 367 -1.45 14.86 -4.84
CA ILE A 367 -0.71 15.75 -5.72
C ILE A 367 0.04 14.91 -6.75
N GLY A 368 -0.19 15.21 -8.02
CA GLY A 368 0.45 14.58 -9.16
C GLY A 368 1.83 15.18 -9.47
N LEU A 369 2.10 15.34 -10.75
CA LEU A 369 3.36 15.86 -11.26
C LEU A 369 3.18 17.21 -11.99
N GLU A 370 2.00 17.82 -11.86
CA GLU A 370 1.69 19.14 -12.42
C GLU A 370 2.45 20.25 -11.67
N ASP A 371 2.56 21.41 -12.28
CA ASP A 371 3.13 22.58 -11.62
C ASP A 371 2.30 22.95 -10.38
N THR A 372 2.95 23.08 -9.23
CA THR A 372 2.29 23.37 -7.97
C THR A 372 1.62 24.75 -7.91
N ALA A 373 2.11 25.73 -8.70
CA ALA A 373 1.47 27.05 -8.80
C ALA A 373 0.11 26.95 -9.49
N ASP A 374 0.00 26.14 -10.54
CA ASP A 374 -1.26 25.88 -11.23
C ASP A 374 -2.26 25.16 -10.32
N LEU A 375 -1.78 24.14 -9.58
CA LEU A 375 -2.62 23.42 -8.61
C LEU A 375 -3.14 24.34 -7.50
N ILE A 376 -2.31 25.23 -6.97
CA ILE A 376 -2.69 26.23 -5.97
C ILE A 376 -3.72 27.20 -6.56
N ALA A 377 -3.51 27.71 -7.76
CA ALA A 377 -4.47 28.61 -8.42
C ALA A 377 -5.81 27.93 -8.67
N ASP A 378 -5.83 26.63 -9.01
CA ASP A 378 -7.05 25.85 -9.16
C ASP A 378 -7.80 25.69 -7.82
N ILE A 379 -7.09 25.40 -6.74
CA ILE A 379 -7.69 25.32 -5.41
C ILE A 379 -8.22 26.70 -4.98
N GLU A 380 -7.47 27.77 -5.23
CA GLU A 380 -7.86 29.13 -4.84
C GLU A 380 -9.15 29.59 -5.52
N GLN A 381 -9.28 29.36 -6.84
CA GLN A 381 -10.52 29.67 -7.56
C GLN A 381 -11.69 28.79 -7.10
N ALA A 382 -11.44 27.56 -6.67
CA ALA A 382 -12.47 26.67 -6.16
C ALA A 382 -12.95 27.07 -4.74
N LEU A 383 -12.07 27.58 -3.88
CA LEU A 383 -12.44 28.08 -2.55
C LEU A 383 -13.40 29.27 -2.62
N ALA A 384 -13.41 30.03 -3.71
CA ALA A 384 -14.28 31.19 -3.88
C ALA A 384 -15.81 30.86 -3.92
N VAL A 385 -16.19 29.57 -3.98
CA VAL A 385 -17.61 29.14 -3.95
C VAL A 385 -18.09 28.72 -2.55
N LEU A 386 -17.23 28.75 -1.54
CA LEU A 386 -17.56 28.49 -0.14
C LEU A 386 -18.18 29.75 0.51
#